data_62802c6c9eed6e66df02c686d3c89611
#
_entry.id   62802c6c9eed6e66df02c686d3c89611
#
_cell.length_a   1.000
_cell.length_b   1.000
_cell.length_c   1.000
_cell.angle_alpha   90.00
_cell.angle_beta   90.00
_cell.angle_gamma   90.00
#
_symmetry.space_group_name_H-M   'P 1'
#
loop_
_entity.id
_entity.type
_entity.pdbx_description
1 polymer ?
#
loop_
_entity_poly.entity_id
_entity_poly.type
_entity_poly.pdbx_seq_one_letter_code
_entity_poly.pdbx_strand_id
1 'polypeptide(L)'
;MRKIFTQFAGAFIMLLLSVSTLMAQSVTISGTVTDKSSKETLPGVSVTVKGKTIGASTNGSGKFSFTTTQNTPFTVVVSYLGYKTVEATVSSASSSLSIELEAQAILGQEVVVAASRTPEKILESPVSIERVSAAAIKESGNNSFYDALANLKGVESSSQSLTFRSINTRGFNSNGNVRVNQITDGMDTQAPGLNFSVGNIIGLSELDVESVELLPGASSALYGSGGTNGTMLMNSKNPFMYPGLSVQLRTGGNHINDPSRASAALHDYSFRYAVKT
;
A
#
# COMPACT_ATOMS: atom_id res chain seq x y z
N MET A 1 -74.71 13.47 -25.59
CA MET A 1 -73.63 13.92 -24.69
C MET A 1 -73.16 12.84 -23.69
N ARG A 2 -74.02 12.16 -23.03
CA ARG A 2 -73.68 11.08 -22.03
C ARG A 2 -72.77 9.94 -22.60
N LYS A 3 -73.05 9.46 -23.83
CA LYS A 3 -72.29 8.37 -24.47
C LYS A 3 -70.88 8.77 -24.87
N ILE A 4 -70.72 10.02 -25.28
CA ILE A 4 -69.39 10.53 -25.65
C ILE A 4 -68.48 10.69 -24.38
N PHE A 5 -69.08 11.14 -23.27
CA PHE A 5 -68.36 11.29 -22.02
C PHE A 5 -67.87 9.95 -21.44
N THR A 6 -68.74 8.88 -21.51
CA THR A 6 -68.30 7.55 -21.09
C THR A 6 -67.24 6.93 -21.98
N GLN A 7 -67.22 7.21 -23.25
CA GLN A 7 -66.17 6.75 -24.17
C GLN A 7 -64.83 7.46 -23.87
N PHE A 8 -64.85 8.77 -23.63
CA PHE A 8 -63.66 9.52 -23.23
C PHE A 8 -63.11 9.11 -21.84
N ALA A 9 -64.01 8.84 -20.89
CA ALA A 9 -63.60 8.34 -19.56
C ALA A 9 -63.00 6.93 -19.65
N GLY A 10 -63.55 6.06 -20.49
CA GLY A 10 -62.97 4.72 -20.72
C GLY A 10 -61.60 4.77 -21.41
N ALA A 11 -61.46 5.62 -22.41
CA ALA A 11 -60.18 5.81 -23.07
C ALA A 11 -59.11 6.41 -22.13
N PHE A 12 -59.48 7.34 -21.25
CA PHE A 12 -58.60 7.93 -20.27
C PHE A 12 -58.15 6.93 -19.20
N ILE A 13 -59.09 6.07 -18.73
CA ILE A 13 -58.73 4.97 -17.78
C ILE A 13 -57.81 3.95 -18.45
N MET A 14 -58.03 3.62 -19.71
CA MET A 14 -57.16 2.72 -20.48
C MET A 14 -55.77 3.31 -20.71
N LEU A 15 -55.67 4.61 -20.92
CA LEU A 15 -54.39 5.33 -21.02
C LEU A 15 -53.65 5.35 -19.67
N LEU A 16 -54.37 5.54 -18.56
CA LEU A 16 -53.79 5.50 -17.21
C LEU A 16 -53.28 4.09 -16.83
N LEU A 17 -53.95 3.05 -17.26
CA LEU A 17 -53.52 1.66 -17.04
C LEU A 17 -52.31 1.27 -17.89
N SER A 18 -52.11 1.87 -19.05
CA SER A 18 -50.92 1.60 -19.90
C SER A 18 -49.64 2.26 -19.38
N VAL A 19 -49.70 3.29 -18.54
CA VAL A 19 -48.56 3.95 -17.95
C VAL A 19 -47.93 3.16 -16.80
N SER A 20 -48.67 2.24 -16.18
CA SER A 20 -48.21 1.48 -15.01
C SER A 20 -47.21 0.37 -15.31
N THR A 21 -46.88 0.09 -16.56
CA THR A 21 -46.01 -1.03 -16.95
C THR A 21 -44.54 -0.60 -17.23
N LEU A 22 -44.23 0.68 -17.07
CA LEU A 22 -42.83 1.16 -17.12
C LEU A 22 -42.13 0.94 -15.76
N MET A 23 -42.15 -0.25 -15.21
CA MET A 23 -41.24 -0.62 -14.12
C MET A 23 -39.86 -0.81 -14.72
N ALA A 24 -38.93 0.04 -14.32
CA ALA A 24 -37.54 -0.13 -14.68
C ALA A 24 -37.07 -1.50 -14.19
N GLN A 25 -36.77 -2.40 -15.12
CA GLN A 25 -36.24 -3.73 -14.78
C GLN A 25 -34.92 -3.55 -14.05
N SER A 26 -34.88 -3.81 -12.77
CA SER A 26 -33.65 -3.79 -11.99
C SER A 26 -32.89 -5.11 -12.20
N VAL A 27 -31.66 -5.00 -12.57
CA VAL A 27 -30.72 -6.11 -12.76
C VAL A 27 -29.86 -6.24 -11.51
N THR A 28 -29.92 -7.41 -10.85
CA THR A 28 -29.03 -7.70 -9.72
C THR A 28 -27.84 -8.51 -10.20
N ILE A 29 -26.65 -7.99 -9.92
CA ILE A 29 -25.38 -8.62 -10.25
C ILE A 29 -24.72 -9.06 -8.96
N SER A 30 -24.27 -10.30 -8.94
CA SER A 30 -23.51 -10.86 -7.83
C SER A 30 -22.29 -11.59 -8.36
N GLY A 31 -21.31 -11.81 -7.52
CA GLY A 31 -20.12 -12.55 -7.91
C GLY A 31 -19.10 -12.69 -6.81
N THR A 32 -18.00 -13.31 -7.17
CA THR A 32 -16.85 -13.51 -6.28
C THR A 32 -15.59 -13.06 -7.00
N VAL A 33 -14.69 -12.39 -6.27
CA VAL A 33 -13.40 -11.96 -6.76
C VAL A 33 -12.30 -12.71 -6.02
N THR A 34 -11.37 -13.30 -6.76
CA THR A 34 -10.25 -14.07 -6.23
C THR A 34 -8.93 -13.63 -6.85
N ASP A 35 -7.84 -13.90 -6.17
CA ASP A 35 -6.50 -13.79 -6.73
C ASP A 35 -6.25 -14.93 -7.73
N LYS A 36 -5.68 -14.58 -8.88
CA LYS A 36 -5.42 -15.55 -9.96
C LYS A 36 -4.37 -16.59 -9.56
N SER A 37 -3.39 -16.23 -8.75
CA SER A 37 -2.25 -17.06 -8.36
C SER A 37 -2.53 -17.90 -7.13
N SER A 38 -2.98 -17.26 -6.04
CA SER A 38 -3.23 -17.93 -4.75
C SER A 38 -4.62 -18.56 -4.65
N LYS A 39 -5.57 -18.15 -5.51
CA LYS A 39 -7.00 -18.52 -5.48
C LYS A 39 -7.71 -18.05 -4.20
N GLU A 40 -7.08 -17.21 -3.40
CA GLU A 40 -7.67 -16.61 -2.21
C GLU A 40 -8.71 -15.56 -2.58
N THR A 41 -9.73 -15.43 -1.75
CA THR A 41 -10.78 -14.42 -1.96
C THR A 41 -10.27 -13.03 -1.59
N LEU A 42 -10.57 -12.04 -2.41
CA LEU A 42 -10.10 -10.67 -2.24
C LEU A 42 -11.21 -9.77 -1.65
N PRO A 43 -11.10 -9.36 -0.37
CA PRO A 43 -12.01 -8.40 0.23
C PRO A 43 -11.67 -6.96 -0.15
N GLY A 44 -12.68 -6.08 -0.19
CA GLY A 44 -12.48 -4.65 -0.46
C GLY A 44 -12.25 -4.28 -1.93
N VAL A 45 -12.41 -5.22 -2.86
CA VAL A 45 -12.32 -4.96 -4.31
C VAL A 45 -13.49 -4.09 -4.75
N SER A 46 -13.22 -3.03 -5.49
CA SER A 46 -14.24 -2.17 -6.07
C SER A 46 -14.75 -2.75 -7.39
N VAL A 47 -16.06 -2.96 -7.46
CA VAL A 47 -16.78 -3.44 -8.67
C VAL A 47 -17.78 -2.38 -9.08
N THR A 48 -17.57 -1.72 -10.21
CA THR A 48 -18.41 -0.60 -10.67
C THR A 48 -18.86 -0.78 -12.11
N VAL A 49 -20.00 -0.22 -12.46
CA VAL A 49 -20.46 -0.16 -13.87
C VAL A 49 -19.63 0.87 -14.62
N LYS A 50 -19.09 0.48 -15.78
CA LYS A 50 -18.23 1.35 -16.60
C LYS A 50 -18.92 2.68 -16.93
N GLY A 51 -18.26 3.79 -16.53
CA GLY A 51 -18.77 5.14 -16.76
C GLY A 51 -19.88 5.59 -15.80
N LYS A 52 -20.16 4.84 -14.72
CA LYS A 52 -21.14 5.19 -13.67
C LYS A 52 -20.56 5.01 -12.27
N THR A 53 -21.15 5.69 -11.31
CA THR A 53 -20.81 5.55 -9.88
C THR A 53 -21.54 4.42 -9.17
N ILE A 54 -22.28 3.57 -9.92
CA ILE A 54 -23.04 2.44 -9.39
C ILE A 54 -22.12 1.23 -9.28
N GLY A 55 -22.08 0.60 -8.11
CA GLY A 55 -21.25 -0.57 -7.86
C GLY A 55 -21.29 -0.99 -6.40
N ALA A 56 -20.45 -1.95 -6.04
CA ALA A 56 -20.25 -2.42 -4.67
C ALA A 56 -18.79 -2.82 -4.44
N SER A 57 -18.40 -2.90 -3.17
CA SER A 57 -17.13 -3.52 -2.78
C SER A 57 -17.35 -4.96 -2.33
N THR A 58 -16.35 -5.82 -2.53
CA THR A 58 -16.39 -7.19 -2.03
C THR A 58 -16.31 -7.22 -0.50
N ASN A 59 -17.06 -8.15 0.10
CA ASN A 59 -17.04 -8.43 1.53
C ASN A 59 -15.81 -9.27 1.95
N GLY A 60 -15.71 -9.62 3.24
CA GLY A 60 -14.61 -10.45 3.78
C GLY A 60 -14.43 -11.83 3.13
N SER A 61 -15.46 -12.33 2.43
CA SER A 61 -15.40 -13.59 1.66
C SER A 61 -15.21 -13.35 0.15
N GLY A 62 -14.81 -12.14 -0.26
CA GLY A 62 -14.61 -11.80 -1.66
C GLY A 62 -15.88 -11.71 -2.50
N LYS A 63 -17.08 -11.72 -1.88
CA LYS A 63 -18.37 -11.68 -2.57
C LYS A 63 -18.89 -10.25 -2.68
N PHE A 64 -19.49 -9.92 -3.82
CA PHE A 64 -20.20 -8.65 -4.04
C PHE A 64 -21.60 -8.89 -4.56
N SER A 65 -22.47 -7.91 -4.34
CA SER A 65 -23.83 -7.85 -4.94
C SER A 65 -24.27 -6.40 -5.00
N PHE A 66 -24.79 -5.98 -6.14
CA PHE A 66 -25.43 -4.67 -6.31
C PHE A 66 -26.54 -4.74 -7.38
N THR A 67 -27.43 -3.77 -7.34
CA THR A 67 -28.55 -3.66 -8.28
C THR A 67 -28.39 -2.43 -9.15
N THR A 68 -28.65 -2.57 -10.44
CA THR A 68 -28.62 -1.49 -11.42
C THR A 68 -29.85 -1.51 -12.31
N THR A 69 -30.22 -0.36 -12.84
CA THR A 69 -31.32 -0.22 -13.83
C THR A 69 -30.77 -0.21 -15.27
N GLN A 70 -29.51 -0.56 -15.45
CA GLN A 70 -28.89 -0.59 -16.76
C GLN A 70 -29.31 -1.82 -17.56
N ASN A 71 -29.71 -1.62 -18.83
CA ASN A 71 -30.01 -2.72 -19.73
C ASN A 71 -28.76 -3.52 -20.09
N THR A 72 -28.88 -4.83 -20.14
CA THR A 72 -27.82 -5.73 -20.62
C THR A 72 -27.74 -5.68 -22.16
N PRO A 73 -26.54 -5.83 -22.79
CA PRO A 73 -25.27 -6.06 -22.12
C PRO A 73 -24.58 -4.75 -21.66
N PHE A 74 -23.85 -4.81 -20.55
CA PHE A 74 -22.99 -3.72 -20.09
C PHE A 74 -21.71 -4.26 -19.45
N THR A 75 -20.73 -3.39 -19.28
CA THR A 75 -19.41 -3.76 -18.75
C THR A 75 -19.28 -3.29 -17.29
N VAL A 76 -18.78 -4.17 -16.45
CA VAL A 76 -18.34 -3.82 -15.09
C VAL A 76 -16.82 -3.74 -15.07
N VAL A 77 -16.31 -2.76 -14.32
CA VAL A 77 -14.87 -2.53 -14.08
C VAL A 77 -14.57 -2.99 -12.67
N VAL A 78 -13.61 -3.89 -12.55
CA VAL A 78 -13.17 -4.44 -11.27
C VAL A 78 -11.75 -3.96 -11.01
N SER A 79 -11.56 -3.21 -9.93
CA SER A 79 -10.28 -2.60 -9.57
C SER A 79 -9.94 -2.85 -8.10
N TYR A 80 -8.66 -3.13 -7.86
CA TYR A 80 -8.12 -3.30 -6.53
C TYR A 80 -6.66 -2.82 -6.50
N LEU A 81 -6.26 -2.22 -5.38
CA LEU A 81 -4.90 -1.70 -5.25
C LEU A 81 -3.89 -2.86 -5.33
N GLY A 82 -2.88 -2.72 -6.19
CA GLY A 82 -1.89 -3.77 -6.42
C GLY A 82 -2.30 -4.83 -7.43
N TYR A 83 -3.45 -4.68 -8.10
CA TYR A 83 -3.94 -5.62 -9.11
C TYR A 83 -4.26 -4.93 -10.42
N LYS A 84 -4.14 -5.69 -11.51
CA LYS A 84 -4.54 -5.24 -12.83
C LYS A 84 -6.06 -5.10 -12.90
N THR A 85 -6.54 -3.94 -13.35
CA THR A 85 -7.96 -3.69 -13.57
C THR A 85 -8.52 -4.65 -14.62
N VAL A 86 -9.63 -5.30 -14.34
CA VAL A 86 -10.31 -6.24 -15.23
C VAL A 86 -11.67 -5.70 -15.60
N GLU A 87 -12.02 -5.79 -16.88
CA GLU A 87 -13.35 -5.49 -17.40
C GLU A 87 -14.10 -6.81 -17.69
N ALA A 88 -15.32 -6.94 -17.17
CA ALA A 88 -16.17 -8.08 -17.40
C ALA A 88 -17.52 -7.65 -17.99
N THR A 89 -17.99 -8.34 -19.02
CA THR A 89 -19.27 -8.04 -19.66
C THR A 89 -20.39 -8.85 -19.02
N VAL A 90 -21.44 -8.16 -18.62
CA VAL A 90 -22.69 -8.74 -18.08
C VAL A 90 -23.68 -8.86 -19.21
N SER A 91 -24.01 -10.09 -19.60
CA SER A 91 -24.90 -10.38 -20.74
C SER A 91 -26.33 -10.69 -20.34
N SER A 92 -26.60 -11.00 -19.08
CA SER A 92 -27.94 -11.38 -18.58
C SER A 92 -28.27 -10.77 -17.24
N ALA A 93 -29.56 -10.63 -16.95
CA ALA A 93 -30.08 -9.92 -15.76
C ALA A 93 -29.82 -10.61 -14.41
N SER A 94 -29.32 -11.84 -14.39
CA SER A 94 -29.02 -12.61 -13.18
C SER A 94 -27.71 -13.37 -13.36
N SER A 95 -26.62 -12.65 -13.67
CA SER A 95 -25.30 -13.28 -13.83
C SER A 95 -24.54 -13.32 -12.52
N SER A 96 -24.09 -14.51 -12.14
CA SER A 96 -23.03 -14.66 -11.14
C SER A 96 -21.69 -14.58 -11.84
N LEU A 97 -20.86 -13.60 -11.46
CA LEU A 97 -19.55 -13.37 -12.04
C LEU A 97 -18.47 -14.01 -11.16
N SER A 98 -17.58 -14.78 -11.76
CA SER A 98 -16.34 -15.21 -11.14
C SER A 98 -15.19 -14.43 -11.80
N ILE A 99 -14.53 -13.60 -11.03
CA ILE A 99 -13.50 -12.68 -11.54
C ILE A 99 -12.19 -13.00 -10.85
N GLU A 100 -11.16 -13.25 -11.66
CA GLU A 100 -9.81 -13.46 -11.17
C GLU A 100 -8.98 -12.20 -11.46
N LEU A 101 -8.38 -11.62 -10.41
CA LEU A 101 -7.46 -10.50 -10.54
C LEU A 101 -6.02 -11.00 -10.53
N GLU A 102 -5.23 -10.47 -11.42
CA GLU A 102 -3.80 -10.73 -11.49
C GLU A 102 -3.05 -9.64 -10.71
N ALA A 103 -2.25 -10.06 -9.75
CA ALA A 103 -1.40 -9.14 -9.01
C ALA A 103 -0.44 -8.42 -9.99
N GLN A 104 -0.45 -7.11 -9.96
CA GLN A 104 0.43 -6.28 -10.74
C GLN A 104 1.36 -5.53 -9.81
N ALA A 105 2.64 -5.90 -9.83
CA ALA A 105 3.66 -5.09 -9.19
C ALA A 105 3.72 -3.75 -9.94
N ILE A 106 3.24 -2.68 -9.31
CA ILE A 106 3.23 -1.33 -9.88
C ILE A 106 4.62 -0.71 -9.68
N LEU A 107 5.64 -1.33 -10.24
CA LEU A 107 7.03 -0.85 -10.16
C LEU A 107 7.23 0.51 -10.83
N GLY A 108 6.34 0.92 -11.72
CA GLY A 108 6.46 2.18 -12.47
C GLY A 108 5.70 3.37 -11.92
N GLN A 109 4.89 3.20 -10.88
CA GLN A 109 4.08 4.28 -10.27
C GLN A 109 4.48 4.59 -8.82
N GLU A 110 5.53 3.96 -8.35
CA GLU A 110 6.04 4.25 -7.01
C GLU A 110 6.56 5.68 -6.96
N VAL A 111 5.97 6.47 -6.07
CA VAL A 111 6.32 7.88 -5.89
C VAL A 111 7.42 7.98 -4.83
N VAL A 112 8.45 8.71 -5.15
CA VAL A 112 9.59 9.02 -4.27
C VAL A 112 9.74 10.52 -4.12
N VAL A 113 10.36 10.95 -3.04
CA VAL A 113 10.60 12.38 -2.75
C VAL A 113 12.10 12.69 -2.72
N ALA A 114 12.90 11.64 -2.68
CA ALA A 114 14.34 11.74 -2.40
C ALA A 114 15.14 12.57 -3.41
N ALA A 115 14.81 12.49 -4.70
CA ALA A 115 15.67 13.11 -5.73
C ALA A 115 15.43 14.60 -5.92
N SER A 116 14.21 15.09 -5.75
CA SER A 116 13.84 16.47 -6.07
C SER A 116 13.19 17.21 -4.90
N ARG A 117 13.01 16.57 -3.75
CA ARG A 117 12.20 17.04 -2.60
C ARG A 117 10.73 17.28 -2.92
N THR A 118 10.29 16.85 -4.08
CA THR A 118 8.89 16.85 -4.52
C THR A 118 8.49 15.44 -4.94
N PRO A 119 7.21 15.05 -4.74
CA PRO A 119 6.75 13.74 -5.18
C PRO A 119 6.92 13.56 -6.68
N GLU A 120 7.67 12.56 -7.10
CA GLU A 120 7.88 12.18 -8.49
C GLU A 120 7.88 10.67 -8.65
N LYS A 121 7.65 10.18 -9.87
CA LYS A 121 7.75 8.74 -10.09
C LYS A 121 9.20 8.30 -10.13
N ILE A 122 9.50 7.15 -9.53
CA ILE A 122 10.87 6.63 -9.43
C ILE A 122 11.57 6.51 -10.80
N LEU A 123 10.83 6.19 -11.85
CA LEU A 123 11.35 6.08 -13.22
C LEU A 123 11.58 7.44 -13.91
N GLU A 124 11.03 8.52 -13.39
CA GLU A 124 11.20 9.89 -13.91
C GLU A 124 12.36 10.60 -13.18
N SER A 125 12.84 10.01 -12.08
CA SER A 125 13.95 10.57 -11.30
C SER A 125 15.26 10.57 -12.06
N PRO A 126 16.00 11.68 -12.08
CA PRO A 126 17.30 11.78 -12.75
C PRO A 126 18.42 11.03 -12.02
N VAL A 127 18.16 10.55 -10.80
CA VAL A 127 19.13 9.81 -9.97
C VAL A 127 18.57 8.45 -9.59
N SER A 128 19.48 7.50 -9.37
CA SER A 128 19.08 6.19 -8.85
C SER A 128 18.58 6.33 -7.42
N ILE A 129 17.37 5.84 -7.16
CA ILE A 129 16.77 5.78 -5.84
C ILE A 129 16.42 4.32 -5.58
N GLU A 130 16.79 3.83 -4.41
CA GLU A 130 16.33 2.55 -3.90
C GLU A 130 15.26 2.83 -2.84
N ARG A 131 14.09 2.20 -2.98
CA ARG A 131 12.99 2.38 -2.04
C ARG A 131 12.56 1.05 -1.45
N VAL A 132 12.35 1.04 -0.14
CA VAL A 132 11.79 -0.10 0.58
C VAL A 132 10.48 0.34 1.22
N SER A 133 9.39 -0.30 0.85
CA SER A 133 8.06 -0.03 1.41
C SER A 133 7.85 -0.77 2.74
N ALA A 134 6.85 -0.33 3.53
CA ALA A 134 6.45 -1.02 4.76
C ALA A 134 6.09 -2.50 4.53
N ALA A 135 5.50 -2.83 3.38
CA ALA A 135 5.19 -4.22 3.02
C ALA A 135 6.47 -5.04 2.83
N ALA A 136 7.44 -4.53 2.06
CA ALA A 136 8.72 -5.20 1.84
C ALA A 136 9.52 -5.37 3.14
N ILE A 137 9.47 -4.38 4.05
CA ILE A 137 10.08 -4.50 5.38
C ILE A 137 9.46 -5.65 6.17
N LYS A 138 8.13 -5.71 6.20
CA LYS A 138 7.39 -6.75 6.93
C LYS A 138 7.64 -8.15 6.37
N GLU A 139 7.77 -8.28 5.05
CA GLU A 139 8.00 -9.56 4.36
C GLU A 139 9.46 -10.03 4.45
N SER A 140 10.38 -9.13 4.75
CA SER A 140 11.83 -9.44 4.74
C SER A 140 12.27 -10.47 5.77
N GLY A 141 11.48 -10.69 6.83
CA GLY A 141 11.79 -11.64 7.92
C GLY A 141 13.07 -11.32 8.71
N ASN A 142 13.66 -10.16 8.49
CA ASN A 142 14.87 -9.72 9.19
C ASN A 142 14.56 -9.24 10.61
N ASN A 143 15.56 -9.26 11.48
CA ASN A 143 15.41 -8.79 12.86
C ASN A 143 15.19 -7.27 12.95
N SER A 144 15.65 -6.53 11.95
CA SER A 144 15.52 -5.08 11.84
C SER A 144 15.35 -4.70 10.38
N PHE A 145 14.60 -3.64 10.10
CA PHE A 145 14.49 -3.13 8.74
C PHE A 145 15.84 -2.62 8.18
N TYR A 146 16.79 -2.26 9.03
CA TYR A 146 18.17 -1.94 8.63
C TYR A 146 18.89 -3.14 8.01
N ASP A 147 18.55 -4.36 8.42
CA ASP A 147 19.08 -5.58 7.79
C ASP A 147 18.49 -5.79 6.39
N ALA A 148 17.22 -5.38 6.19
CA ALA A 148 16.60 -5.40 4.87
C ALA A 148 17.26 -4.39 3.91
N LEU A 149 17.68 -3.22 4.41
CA LEU A 149 18.38 -2.22 3.61
C LEU A 149 19.75 -2.70 3.13
N ALA A 150 20.41 -3.57 3.87
CA ALA A 150 21.70 -4.17 3.45
C ALA A 150 21.58 -5.03 2.19
N ASN A 151 20.38 -5.47 1.82
CA ASN A 151 20.12 -6.23 0.60
C ASN A 151 19.96 -5.36 -0.65
N LEU A 152 19.93 -4.03 -0.48
CA LEU A 152 19.81 -3.10 -1.61
C LEU A 152 21.14 -2.99 -2.37
N LYS A 153 21.04 -2.65 -3.65
CA LYS A 153 22.21 -2.54 -4.52
C LYS A 153 23.16 -1.42 -4.06
N GLY A 154 24.43 -1.76 -3.89
CA GLY A 154 25.46 -0.79 -3.51
C GLY A 154 25.36 -0.29 -2.08
N VAL A 155 24.60 -0.98 -1.24
CA VAL A 155 24.48 -0.70 0.20
C VAL A 155 25.30 -1.71 0.97
N GLU A 156 26.04 -1.21 1.92
CA GLU A 156 26.80 -1.99 2.88
C GLU A 156 26.34 -1.69 4.29
N SER A 157 26.19 -2.72 5.10
CA SER A 157 25.83 -2.58 6.52
C SER A 157 27.03 -2.83 7.40
N SER A 158 27.26 -1.96 8.36
CA SER A 158 28.26 -2.12 9.41
C SER A 158 27.55 -2.40 10.73
N SER A 159 27.88 -3.51 11.36
CA SER A 159 27.35 -3.91 12.66
C SER A 159 28.37 -3.56 13.74
N GLN A 160 28.01 -2.67 14.64
CA GLN A 160 28.89 -2.22 15.73
C GLN A 160 28.55 -2.87 17.06
N SER A 161 27.30 -3.35 17.17
CA SER A 161 26.81 -4.17 18.28
C SER A 161 25.68 -5.07 17.81
N LEU A 162 25.08 -5.86 18.70
CA LEU A 162 23.93 -6.69 18.40
C LEU A 162 22.73 -5.90 17.87
N THR A 163 22.59 -4.67 18.36
CA THR A 163 21.45 -3.79 18.03
C THR A 163 21.87 -2.55 17.23
N PHE A 164 23.13 -2.19 17.20
CA PHE A 164 23.58 -1.00 16.48
C PHE A 164 24.11 -1.34 15.09
N ARG A 165 23.40 -0.81 14.09
CA ARG A 165 23.74 -0.94 12.69
C ARG A 165 23.75 0.42 12.01
N SER A 166 24.72 0.61 11.15
CA SER A 166 24.79 1.76 10.24
C SER A 166 24.89 1.28 8.80
N ILE A 167 24.39 2.05 7.87
CA ILE A 167 24.48 1.77 6.44
C ILE A 167 25.40 2.76 5.75
N ASN A 168 26.03 2.27 4.72
CA ASN A 168 26.92 3.02 3.85
C ASN A 168 26.61 2.68 2.39
N THR A 169 27.01 3.52 1.48
CA THR A 169 26.83 3.26 0.06
C THR A 169 28.13 3.37 -0.70
N ARG A 170 28.22 2.68 -1.84
CA ARG A 170 29.33 2.78 -2.82
C ARG A 170 30.71 2.45 -2.26
N GLY A 171 30.82 1.46 -1.39
CA GLY A 171 32.10 0.94 -0.94
C GLY A 171 32.85 1.80 0.09
N PHE A 172 32.24 2.84 0.65
CA PHE A 172 32.83 3.69 1.67
C PHE A 172 32.42 3.29 3.08
N ASN A 173 32.50 2.01 3.36
CA ASN A 173 32.08 1.48 4.64
C ASN A 173 33.01 1.92 5.77
N SER A 174 32.47 2.57 6.79
CA SER A 174 33.15 2.95 8.01
C SER A 174 32.21 3.01 9.20
N ASN A 175 32.72 2.69 10.38
CA ASN A 175 32.03 2.91 11.62
C ASN A 175 31.90 4.42 11.89
N GLY A 176 30.73 4.92 12.24
CA GLY A 176 30.53 6.34 12.46
C GLY A 176 30.67 7.16 11.17
N ASN A 177 29.98 6.76 10.10
CA ASN A 177 30.09 7.39 8.80
C ASN A 177 29.50 8.82 8.82
N VAL A 178 30.38 9.81 8.75
CA VAL A 178 30.03 11.25 8.68
C VAL A 178 29.58 11.70 7.28
N ARG A 179 29.53 10.78 6.31
CA ARG A 179 29.27 11.09 4.90
C ARG A 179 27.91 10.57 4.41
N VAL A 180 27.12 10.00 5.30
CA VAL A 180 25.75 9.54 5.02
C VAL A 180 24.78 10.32 5.89
N ASN A 181 23.86 11.02 5.26
CA ASN A 181 22.77 11.70 5.96
C ASN A 181 21.67 10.69 6.28
N GLN A 182 21.11 10.82 7.48
CA GLN A 182 19.91 10.09 7.90
C GLN A 182 18.86 11.11 8.31
N ILE A 183 17.75 11.13 7.58
CA ILE A 183 16.68 12.11 7.74
C ILE A 183 15.39 11.36 8.00
N THR A 184 14.67 11.73 9.06
CA THR A 184 13.37 11.15 9.44
C THR A 184 12.33 12.25 9.40
N ASP A 185 11.31 12.09 8.57
CA ASP A 185 10.23 13.07 8.36
C ASP A 185 10.75 14.51 8.14
N GLY A 186 11.84 14.63 7.39
CA GLY A 186 12.49 15.91 7.11
C GLY A 186 13.44 16.42 8.19
N MET A 187 13.57 15.72 9.33
CA MET A 187 14.49 16.06 10.42
C MET A 187 15.79 15.27 10.29
N ASP A 188 16.89 15.96 10.44
CA ASP A 188 18.21 15.34 10.51
C ASP A 188 18.36 14.60 11.85
N THR A 189 18.69 13.30 11.76
CA THR A 189 18.87 12.42 12.92
C THR A 189 20.34 12.05 13.16
N GLN A 190 21.28 12.87 12.68
CA GLN A 190 22.69 12.71 12.98
C GLN A 190 23.00 13.04 14.43
N ALA A 191 24.07 12.43 14.96
CA ALA A 191 24.52 12.71 16.31
C ALA A 191 25.01 14.16 16.43
N PRO A 192 24.40 14.98 17.33
CA PRO A 192 24.81 16.37 17.49
C PRO A 192 26.31 16.51 17.85
N GLY A 193 27.01 17.36 17.15
CA GLY A 193 28.44 17.63 17.37
C GLY A 193 29.41 16.58 16.84
N LEU A 194 28.94 15.37 16.54
CA LEU A 194 29.77 14.30 15.98
C LEU A 194 29.48 14.07 14.48
N ASN A 195 28.36 14.55 14.01
CA ASN A 195 27.91 14.55 12.60
C ASN A 195 27.99 13.18 11.91
N PHE A 196 27.71 12.09 12.63
CA PHE A 196 27.59 10.79 12.02
C PHE A 196 26.16 10.25 12.14
N SER A 197 25.77 9.43 11.18
CA SER A 197 24.49 8.75 11.20
C SER A 197 24.40 7.80 12.40
N VAL A 198 23.41 7.99 13.26
CA VAL A 198 23.20 7.14 14.45
C VAL A 198 22.60 5.78 14.13
N GLY A 199 22.39 5.50 12.85
CA GLY A 199 21.86 4.22 12.40
C GLY A 199 20.46 3.96 12.97
N ASN A 200 20.26 2.78 13.53
CA ASN A 200 18.99 2.34 14.11
C ASN A 200 18.83 2.63 15.61
N ILE A 201 19.74 3.38 16.23
CA ILE A 201 19.62 3.74 17.67
C ILE A 201 18.51 4.77 17.87
N ILE A 202 18.42 5.74 16.97
CA ILE A 202 17.42 6.80 16.98
C ILE A 202 16.70 6.77 15.66
N GLY A 203 15.37 6.82 15.69
CA GLY A 203 14.55 6.83 14.49
C GLY A 203 13.17 6.23 14.74
N LEU A 204 12.53 5.89 13.65
CA LEU A 204 11.20 5.29 13.66
C LEU A 204 11.27 3.83 14.11
N SER A 205 10.27 3.41 14.90
CA SER A 205 10.04 2.00 15.10
C SER A 205 9.61 1.35 13.79
N GLU A 206 9.91 0.07 13.59
CA GLU A 206 9.53 -0.65 12.37
C GLU A 206 8.04 -0.60 12.08
N LEU A 207 7.21 -0.56 13.12
CA LEU A 207 5.76 -0.44 12.98
C LEU A 207 5.31 0.89 12.39
N ASP A 208 6.11 1.95 12.58
CA ASP A 208 5.78 3.31 12.14
C ASP A 208 6.45 3.71 10.83
N VAL A 209 7.33 2.90 10.29
CA VAL A 209 7.95 3.15 8.98
C VAL A 209 6.93 2.91 7.88
N GLU A 210 6.68 3.90 7.03
CA GLU A 210 5.92 3.80 5.79
C GLU A 210 6.84 3.43 4.61
N SER A 211 7.95 4.13 4.50
CA SER A 211 8.96 3.86 3.47
C SER A 211 10.33 4.34 3.89
N VAL A 212 11.34 3.69 3.34
CA VAL A 212 12.73 4.16 3.39
C VAL A 212 13.20 4.37 1.96
N GLU A 213 13.67 5.57 1.67
CA GLU A 213 14.26 5.93 0.39
C GLU A 213 15.75 6.17 0.58
N LEU A 214 16.55 5.54 -0.25
CA LEU A 214 17.99 5.67 -0.21
C LEU A 214 18.49 6.26 -1.54
N LEU A 215 19.17 7.39 -1.45
CA LEU A 215 19.93 7.97 -2.55
C LEU A 215 21.39 7.56 -2.39
N PRO A 216 21.90 6.61 -3.17
CA PRO A 216 23.30 6.23 -3.12
C PRO A 216 24.16 7.28 -3.79
N GLY A 217 25.19 7.73 -3.11
CA GLY A 217 26.17 8.68 -3.61
C GLY A 217 25.91 10.13 -3.23
N ALA A 218 26.43 11.07 -4.01
CA ALA A 218 26.43 12.48 -3.67
C ALA A 218 25.02 13.09 -3.78
N SER A 219 24.45 13.50 -2.65
CA SER A 219 23.17 14.17 -2.52
C SER A 219 23.28 15.48 -1.72
N SER A 220 24.51 15.95 -1.49
CA SER A 220 24.79 17.11 -0.65
C SER A 220 24.15 18.41 -1.15
N ALA A 221 23.91 18.55 -2.45
CA ALA A 221 23.23 19.71 -3.02
C ALA A 221 21.78 19.85 -2.50
N LEU A 222 21.13 18.73 -2.19
CA LEU A 222 19.73 18.70 -1.73
C LEU A 222 19.63 18.59 -0.20
N TYR A 223 20.56 17.84 0.43
CA TYR A 223 20.43 17.40 1.81
C TYR A 223 21.59 17.81 2.72
N GLY A 224 22.47 18.69 2.24
CA GLY A 224 23.57 19.24 3.04
C GLY A 224 24.87 18.44 2.97
N SER A 225 25.91 18.95 3.61
CA SER A 225 27.29 18.50 3.47
C SER A 225 27.58 17.06 3.88
N GLY A 226 26.76 16.49 4.77
CA GLY A 226 26.89 15.08 5.18
C GLY A 226 26.52 14.06 4.10
N GLY A 227 25.76 14.46 3.05
CA GLY A 227 25.26 13.55 2.00
C GLY A 227 26.24 13.27 0.87
N THR A 228 27.53 13.11 1.13
CA THR A 228 28.53 12.82 0.08
C THR A 228 28.54 11.38 -0.39
N ASN A 229 28.21 10.44 0.49
CA ASN A 229 28.15 9.01 0.19
C ASN A 229 26.71 8.46 0.13
N GLY A 230 25.73 9.28 0.45
CA GLY A 230 24.33 8.90 0.39
C GLY A 230 23.47 9.65 1.36
N THR A 231 22.16 9.61 1.11
CA THR A 231 21.16 10.09 2.03
C THR A 231 20.06 9.05 2.17
N MET A 232 19.73 8.73 3.40
CA MET A 232 18.61 7.87 3.76
C MET A 232 17.48 8.74 4.28
N LEU A 233 16.32 8.64 3.65
CA LEU A 233 15.08 9.29 4.05
C LEU A 233 14.14 8.24 4.61
N MET A 234 13.70 8.43 5.82
CA MET A 234 12.69 7.60 6.47
C MET A 234 11.41 8.39 6.62
N ASN A 235 10.32 7.85 6.11
CA ASN A 235 9.00 8.44 6.21
C ASN A 235 8.14 7.63 7.17
N SER A 236 7.51 8.31 8.12
CA SER A 236 6.59 7.69 9.07
C SER A 236 5.20 7.48 8.46
N LYS A 237 4.46 6.51 8.99
CA LYS A 237 3.08 6.26 8.60
C LYS A 237 2.17 7.42 9.00
N ASN A 238 1.48 7.97 8.03
CA ASN A 238 0.49 9.02 8.25
C ASN A 238 -0.66 8.50 9.14
N PRO A 239 -0.94 9.15 10.31
CA PRO A 239 -1.98 8.69 11.22
C PRO A 239 -3.40 8.70 10.63
N PHE A 240 -3.65 9.58 9.65
CA PHE A 240 -4.95 9.64 8.96
C PHE A 240 -5.18 8.46 8.00
N MET A 241 -4.11 7.92 7.41
CA MET A 241 -4.17 6.79 6.49
C MET A 241 -4.04 5.45 7.22
N TYR A 242 -3.32 5.43 8.33
CA TYR A 242 -3.04 4.23 9.13
C TYR A 242 -3.53 4.39 10.58
N PRO A 243 -4.84 4.61 10.82
CA PRO A 243 -5.38 4.72 12.17
C PRO A 243 -5.45 3.33 12.84
N GLY A 244 -5.49 3.34 14.16
CA GLY A 244 -5.66 2.13 14.97
C GLY A 244 -4.44 1.72 15.76
N LEU A 245 -4.53 0.54 16.39
CA LEU A 245 -3.48 -0.06 17.19
C LEU A 245 -2.75 -1.13 16.37
N SER A 246 -1.43 -1.02 16.31
CA SER A 246 -0.55 -2.06 15.79
C SER A 246 0.38 -2.52 16.89
N VAL A 247 0.52 -3.82 17.08
CA VAL A 247 1.39 -4.43 18.08
C VAL A 247 2.28 -5.45 17.41
N GLN A 248 3.54 -5.46 17.78
CA GLN A 248 4.53 -6.43 17.34
C GLN A 248 5.21 -7.01 18.56
N LEU A 249 5.22 -8.33 18.64
CA LEU A 249 5.87 -9.08 19.69
C LEU A 249 6.87 -10.02 19.02
N ARG A 250 8.14 -9.86 19.34
CA ARG A 250 9.20 -10.75 18.88
C ARG A 250 9.86 -11.40 20.06
N THR A 251 10.10 -12.69 19.94
CA THR A 251 10.87 -13.44 20.91
C THR A 251 11.85 -14.34 20.18
N GLY A 252 13.04 -14.43 20.70
CA GLY A 252 14.10 -15.23 20.12
C GLY A 252 15.10 -15.66 21.17
N GLY A 253 15.99 -16.55 20.81
CA GLY A 253 17.08 -16.99 21.67
C GLY A 253 18.28 -17.41 20.85
N ASN A 254 19.47 -17.36 21.45
CA ASN A 254 20.63 -17.93 20.78
C ASN A 254 20.50 -19.47 20.81
N HIS A 255 20.74 -20.09 19.66
CA HIS A 255 20.72 -21.56 19.49
C HIS A 255 22.14 -22.16 19.51
N ILE A 256 23.15 -21.35 19.85
CA ILE A 256 24.54 -21.79 19.93
C ILE A 256 24.73 -22.56 21.24
N ASN A 257 24.94 -23.85 21.12
CA ASN A 257 25.24 -24.71 22.26
C ASN A 257 26.73 -24.60 22.60
N ASP A 258 27.13 -23.51 23.26
CA ASP A 258 28.49 -23.27 23.73
C ASP A 258 28.45 -23.20 25.25
N PRO A 259 29.14 -24.16 25.95
CA PRO A 259 29.12 -24.20 27.41
C PRO A 259 29.78 -22.95 28.05
N SER A 260 30.55 -22.18 27.30
CA SER A 260 31.17 -20.92 27.80
C SER A 260 30.25 -19.72 27.70
N ARG A 261 29.07 -19.85 27.06
CA ARG A 261 28.11 -18.75 26.83
C ARG A 261 26.78 -19.06 27.50
N ALA A 262 26.29 -18.11 28.27
CA ALA A 262 24.93 -18.21 28.80
C ALA A 262 23.90 -18.17 27.67
N SER A 263 22.85 -18.98 27.79
CA SER A 263 21.68 -18.83 26.87
C SER A 263 21.06 -17.47 27.09
N ALA A 264 20.90 -16.71 26.00
CA ALA A 264 20.27 -15.41 26.05
C ALA A 264 18.93 -15.44 25.30
N ALA A 265 17.89 -14.95 25.95
CA ALA A 265 16.60 -14.69 25.30
C ALA A 265 16.52 -13.24 24.86
N LEU A 266 16.01 -13.02 23.67
CA LEU A 266 15.68 -11.70 23.13
C LEU A 266 14.16 -11.53 23.19
N HIS A 267 13.72 -10.41 23.73
CA HIS A 267 12.33 -10.00 23.70
C HIS A 267 12.26 -8.58 23.14
N ASP A 268 11.44 -8.39 22.12
CA ASP A 268 11.18 -7.09 21.51
C ASP A 268 9.67 -6.86 21.46
N TYR A 269 9.25 -5.78 22.06
CA TYR A 269 7.85 -5.39 22.16
C TYR A 269 7.68 -3.99 21.58
N SER A 270 6.95 -3.89 20.50
CA SER A 270 6.68 -2.63 19.85
C SER A 270 5.18 -2.42 19.72
N PHE A 271 4.73 -1.19 19.90
CA PHE A 271 3.34 -0.81 19.68
C PHE A 271 3.26 0.55 19.01
N ARG A 272 2.25 0.71 18.18
CA ARG A 272 1.89 1.96 17.54
C ARG A 272 0.39 2.17 17.68
N TYR A 273 0.01 3.37 18.14
CA TYR A 273 -1.38 3.77 18.23
C TYR A 273 -1.58 5.11 17.51
N ALA A 274 -2.54 5.16 16.60
CA ALA A 274 -2.87 6.38 15.86
C ALA A 274 -4.39 6.60 15.85
N VAL A 275 -4.80 7.84 16.04
CA VAL A 275 -6.21 8.26 16.01
C VAL A 275 -6.38 9.29 14.90
N LYS A 276 -7.44 9.13 14.14
CA LYS A 276 -7.90 10.13 13.20
C LYS A 276 -8.80 11.11 13.97
N THR A 277 -8.30 12.29 14.23
CA THR A 277 -9.08 13.37 14.85
C THR A 277 -9.69 14.28 13.79
#